data_0871622dbd27dbe8a935ea65313dfb42
#
_entry.id   0871622dbd27dbe8a935ea65313dfb42
#
_cell.length_a   1.000
_cell.length_b   1.000
_cell.length_c   1.000
_cell.angle_alpha   90.00
_cell.angle_beta   90.00
_cell.angle_gamma   90.00
#
_symmetry.space_group_name_H-M   'P 1'
#
loop_
_entity.id
_entity.type
_entity.pdbx_description
1 polymer ?
#
loop_
_entity_poly.entity_id
_entity_poly.type
_entity_poly.pdbx_seq_one_letter_code
_entity_poly.pdbx_strand_id
1 'polypeptide(L)'
;MGEKKLGRRVKKNHQQTKVSGYQREKILQKIKNCQEKKTGISCHDILKFTSNVPNFIGCFKQEMVEKLRVLQRPIFFMVLVGKTRGHWICVGLFQNSIEIFDPLGFKIFDWPDIPCSLLGFVHNFSRNRKLIISDRVQSNTSTLCGFYCLTYIFHRNSHTLKQIQNFFKTPSENDSILKTLF
;
A
#
# COMPACT_ATOMS: atom_id res chain seq x y z
N MET A 1 -55.13 14.67 -2.27
CA MET A 1 -54.29 14.02 -1.25
C MET A 1 -52.89 13.85 -1.87
N GLY A 2 -51.94 14.69 -1.48
CA GLY A 2 -50.62 14.71 -2.05
C GLY A 2 -49.59 14.22 -1.06
N GLU A 3 -48.94 13.11 -1.37
CA GLU A 3 -47.83 12.57 -0.57
C GLU A 3 -46.53 13.34 -0.82
N LYS A 4 -46.04 13.99 0.24
CA LYS A 4 -44.73 14.62 0.27
C LYS A 4 -43.65 13.54 0.54
N LYS A 5 -42.88 13.16 -0.47
CA LYS A 5 -41.66 12.38 -0.29
C LYS A 5 -40.56 13.23 0.37
N LEU A 6 -40.28 12.96 1.63
CA LEU A 6 -39.12 13.48 2.34
C LEU A 6 -37.83 12.79 1.84
N GLY A 7 -37.07 13.46 1.00
CA GLY A 7 -35.75 13.03 0.62
C GLY A 7 -34.74 13.24 1.76
N ARG A 8 -34.36 12.19 2.49
CA ARG A 8 -33.23 12.22 3.44
C ARG A 8 -31.92 12.39 2.67
N ARG A 9 -31.36 13.57 2.69
CA ARG A 9 -29.97 13.83 2.27
C ARG A 9 -29.02 13.17 3.26
N VAL A 10 -28.44 12.02 2.91
CA VAL A 10 -27.31 11.41 3.64
C VAL A 10 -26.08 12.29 3.37
N LYS A 11 -25.69 13.09 4.36
CA LYS A 11 -24.39 13.78 4.35
C LYS A 11 -23.30 12.72 4.47
N LYS A 12 -22.62 12.42 3.37
CA LYS A 12 -21.36 11.64 3.38
C LYS A 12 -20.30 12.51 4.04
N ASN A 13 -20.02 12.25 5.32
CA ASN A 13 -18.85 12.80 5.99
C ASN A 13 -17.60 12.14 5.38
N HIS A 14 -16.96 12.82 4.45
CA HIS A 14 -15.62 12.52 4.01
C HIS A 14 -14.64 13.03 5.07
N GLN A 15 -14.47 12.29 6.15
CA GLN A 15 -13.31 12.48 7.01
C GLN A 15 -12.08 11.99 6.23
N GLN A 16 -11.42 12.92 5.54
CA GLN A 16 -10.03 12.71 5.11
C GLN A 16 -9.19 12.50 6.36
N THR A 17 -8.67 11.30 6.55
CA THR A 17 -7.67 10.99 7.58
C THR A 17 -6.40 11.77 7.25
N LYS A 18 -6.31 13.02 7.71
CA LYS A 18 -5.07 13.78 7.67
C LYS A 18 -4.09 13.12 8.63
N VAL A 19 -2.98 12.62 8.10
CA VAL A 19 -1.84 12.20 8.92
C VAL A 19 -1.47 13.37 9.83
N SER A 20 -1.45 13.18 11.16
CA SER A 20 -1.15 14.26 12.08
C SER A 20 0.28 14.78 11.86
N GLY A 21 0.54 16.07 12.14
CA GLY A 21 1.87 16.66 12.00
C GLY A 21 2.95 15.84 12.73
N TYR A 22 2.64 15.36 13.93
CA TYR A 22 3.52 14.50 14.70
C TYR A 22 3.84 13.15 14.02
N GLN A 23 2.86 12.51 13.39
CA GLN A 23 3.09 11.28 12.63
C GLN A 23 3.96 11.56 11.41
N ARG A 24 3.71 12.68 10.73
CA ARG A 24 4.52 13.12 9.60
C ARG A 24 6.00 13.29 9.97
N GLU A 25 6.31 14.01 11.04
CA GLU A 25 7.68 14.21 11.49
C GLU A 25 8.37 12.90 11.86
N LYS A 26 7.68 11.98 12.55
CA LYS A 26 8.24 10.67 12.87
C LYS A 26 8.57 9.84 11.62
N ILE A 27 7.71 9.88 10.62
CA ILE A 27 7.95 9.17 9.34
C ILE A 27 9.18 9.80 8.66
N LEU A 28 9.26 11.12 8.56
CA LEU A 28 10.41 11.83 7.98
C LEU A 28 11.74 11.49 8.69
N GLN A 29 11.73 11.50 10.02
CA GLN A 29 12.93 11.13 10.79
C GLN A 29 13.31 9.68 10.56
N LYS A 30 12.34 8.77 10.43
CA LYS A 30 12.60 7.36 10.15
C LYS A 30 13.14 7.16 8.75
N ILE A 31 12.61 7.86 7.75
CA ILE A 31 13.15 7.85 6.38
C ILE A 31 14.63 8.26 6.38
N LYS A 32 14.95 9.38 7.04
CA LYS A 32 16.32 9.86 7.17
C LYS A 32 17.25 8.80 7.78
N ASN A 33 16.85 8.24 8.92
CA ASN A 33 17.63 7.21 9.59
C ASN A 33 17.82 5.94 8.74
N CYS A 34 16.79 5.53 7.98
CA CYS A 34 16.88 4.39 7.09
C CYS A 34 17.82 4.64 5.92
N GLN A 35 17.84 5.86 5.37
CA GLN A 35 18.77 6.25 4.30
C GLN A 35 20.21 6.28 4.78
N GLU A 36 20.48 6.89 5.95
CA GLU A 36 21.81 6.95 6.54
C GLU A 36 22.37 5.56 6.84
N LYS A 37 21.55 4.66 7.36
CA LYS A 37 21.95 3.29 7.73
C LYS A 37 21.79 2.27 6.58
N LYS A 38 21.28 2.68 5.41
CA LYS A 38 20.88 1.77 4.31
C LYS A 38 19.96 0.62 4.77
N THR A 39 19.10 0.90 5.74
CA THR A 39 18.13 -0.06 6.31
C THR A 39 16.70 0.30 5.90
N GLY A 40 15.87 -0.72 5.69
CA GLY A 40 14.45 -0.52 5.42
C GLY A 40 13.63 -0.26 6.70
N ILE A 41 12.34 0.02 6.53
CA ILE A 41 11.38 0.14 7.64
C ILE A 41 10.95 -1.24 8.14
N SER A 42 10.81 -1.39 9.46
CA SER A 42 10.36 -2.64 10.08
C SER A 42 8.83 -2.78 10.07
N CYS A 43 8.33 -4.02 10.19
CA CYS A 43 6.90 -4.29 10.37
C CYS A 43 6.33 -3.56 11.60
N HIS A 44 7.08 -3.51 12.71
CA HIS A 44 6.66 -2.79 13.92
C HIS A 44 6.43 -1.30 13.66
N ASP A 45 7.36 -0.65 12.95
CA ASP A 45 7.21 0.77 12.60
C ASP A 45 6.00 1.00 11.67
N ILE A 46 5.81 0.11 10.69
CA ILE A 46 4.67 0.17 9.77
C ILE A 46 3.35 0.10 10.56
N LEU A 47 3.19 -0.89 11.42
CA LEU A 47 1.99 -1.05 12.25
C LEU A 47 1.73 0.17 13.14
N LYS A 48 2.79 0.77 13.69
CA LYS A 48 2.68 1.98 14.48
C LYS A 48 2.18 3.19 13.66
N PHE A 49 2.67 3.35 12.42
CA PHE A 49 2.23 4.44 11.55
C PHE A 49 0.81 4.25 11.01
N THR A 50 0.38 3.01 10.84
CA THR A 50 -0.90 2.67 10.22
C THR A 50 -2.00 2.30 11.21
N SER A 51 -1.78 2.48 12.52
CA SER A 51 -2.72 2.10 13.59
C SER A 51 -4.15 2.65 13.41
N ASN A 52 -4.29 3.82 12.77
CA ASN A 52 -5.57 4.48 12.54
C ASN A 52 -5.96 4.50 11.04
N VAL A 53 -5.33 3.69 10.20
CA VAL A 53 -5.67 3.64 8.78
C VAL A 53 -6.80 2.63 8.56
N PRO A 54 -7.98 3.08 8.11
CA PRO A 54 -9.10 2.19 7.86
C PRO A 54 -8.73 1.13 6.83
N ASN A 55 -9.25 -0.09 7.02
CA ASN A 55 -9.08 -1.22 6.09
C ASN A 55 -7.64 -1.75 5.95
N PHE A 56 -6.66 -1.19 6.66
CA PHE A 56 -5.33 -1.78 6.72
C PHE A 56 -5.31 -2.88 7.78
N ILE A 57 -4.98 -4.11 7.36
CA ILE A 57 -5.05 -5.28 8.23
C ILE A 57 -3.68 -5.76 8.74
N GLY A 58 -2.59 -5.13 8.32
CA GLY A 58 -1.27 -5.41 8.86
C GLY A 58 -0.19 -5.78 7.84
N CYS A 59 0.90 -6.30 8.38
CA CYS A 59 2.09 -6.74 7.63
C CYS A 59 2.24 -8.24 7.75
N PHE A 60 2.56 -8.90 6.65
CA PHE A 60 2.69 -10.35 6.59
C PHE A 60 4.00 -10.74 5.91
N LYS A 61 4.58 -11.84 6.35
CA LYS A 61 5.58 -12.54 5.56
C LYS A 61 4.88 -13.25 4.40
N GLN A 62 5.56 -13.39 3.29
CA GLN A 62 5.03 -14.00 2.07
C GLN A 62 4.37 -15.38 2.29
N GLU A 63 4.93 -16.21 3.20
CA GLU A 63 4.44 -17.56 3.49
C GLU A 63 3.11 -17.56 4.27
N MET A 64 2.75 -16.41 4.86
CA MET A 64 1.52 -16.26 5.65
C MET A 64 0.32 -15.85 4.80
N VAL A 65 0.56 -15.34 3.59
CA VAL A 65 -0.47 -14.71 2.76
C VAL A 65 -1.57 -15.71 2.35
N GLU A 66 -1.21 -16.95 2.04
CA GLU A 66 -2.20 -17.99 1.68
C GLU A 66 -3.16 -18.37 2.80
N LYS A 67 -2.78 -18.10 4.07
CA LYS A 67 -3.61 -18.37 5.25
C LYS A 67 -4.60 -17.25 5.56
N LEU A 68 -4.51 -16.11 4.85
CA LEU A 68 -5.37 -14.97 5.09
C LEU A 68 -6.82 -15.30 4.68
N ARG A 69 -7.73 -15.18 5.64
CA ARG A 69 -9.17 -15.25 5.41
C ARG A 69 -9.72 -13.85 5.28
N VAL A 70 -10.15 -13.48 4.07
CA VAL A 70 -10.70 -12.17 3.79
C VAL A 70 -12.22 -12.23 3.88
N LEU A 71 -12.79 -11.67 4.94
CA LEU A 71 -14.23 -11.67 5.20
C LEU A 71 -14.93 -10.43 4.64
N GLN A 72 -14.22 -9.31 4.52
CA GLN A 72 -14.79 -8.04 4.04
C GLN A 72 -13.80 -7.30 3.11
N ARG A 73 -14.31 -6.34 2.36
CA ARG A 73 -13.54 -5.51 1.42
C ARG A 73 -14.08 -4.08 1.41
N PRO A 74 -13.27 -3.07 1.11
CA PRO A 74 -11.84 -3.17 0.75
C PRO A 74 -10.95 -3.48 1.94
N ILE A 75 -9.83 -4.16 1.70
CA ILE A 75 -8.74 -4.30 2.67
C ILE A 75 -7.40 -4.09 1.99
N PHE A 76 -6.41 -3.65 2.77
CA PHE A 76 -5.03 -3.47 2.35
C PHE A 76 -4.10 -4.16 3.33
N PHE A 77 -3.00 -4.68 2.83
CA PHE A 77 -1.94 -5.21 3.68
C PHE A 77 -0.58 -5.11 2.97
N MET A 78 0.47 -5.15 3.77
CA MET A 78 1.83 -5.20 3.26
C MET A 78 2.37 -6.62 3.32
N VAL A 79 3.18 -6.97 2.33
CA VAL A 79 3.86 -8.27 2.27
C VAL A 79 5.36 -8.03 2.16
N LEU A 80 6.12 -8.66 3.05
CA LEU A 80 7.57 -8.72 2.95
C LEU A 80 7.92 -9.92 2.07
N VAL A 81 8.52 -9.64 0.93
CA VAL A 81 8.91 -10.64 -0.07
C VAL A 81 10.43 -10.73 -0.20
N GLY A 82 10.92 -11.90 -0.62
CA GLY A 82 12.36 -12.17 -0.78
C GLY A 82 13.00 -12.84 0.43
N LYS A 83 14.03 -13.65 0.16
CA LYS A 83 14.71 -14.47 1.18
C LYS A 83 15.84 -13.73 1.89
N THR A 84 16.63 -12.94 1.17
CA THR A 84 17.88 -12.34 1.67
C THR A 84 17.78 -10.83 1.85
N ARG A 85 17.16 -10.13 0.90
CA ARG A 85 16.86 -8.71 0.98
C ARG A 85 15.36 -8.56 0.91
N GLY A 86 14.74 -8.32 2.06
CA GLY A 86 13.30 -8.12 2.12
C GLY A 86 12.88 -6.89 1.32
N HIS A 87 11.83 -7.05 0.53
CA HIS A 87 11.18 -5.98 -0.23
C HIS A 87 9.71 -5.88 0.17
N TRP A 88 9.25 -4.67 0.47
CA TRP A 88 7.85 -4.43 0.82
C TRP A 88 7.02 -4.15 -0.43
N ILE A 89 5.92 -4.85 -0.55
CA ILE A 89 4.85 -4.56 -1.51
C ILE A 89 3.53 -4.39 -0.76
N CYS A 90 2.54 -3.75 -1.38
CA CYS A 90 1.17 -3.71 -0.88
C CYS A 90 0.24 -4.55 -1.75
N VAL A 91 -0.70 -5.19 -1.09
CA VAL A 91 -1.82 -5.87 -1.75
C VAL A 91 -3.11 -5.18 -1.30
N GLY A 92 -3.91 -4.75 -2.26
CA GLY A 92 -5.25 -4.21 -2.04
C GLY A 92 -6.30 -5.15 -2.61
N LEU A 93 -7.25 -5.58 -1.80
CA LEU A 93 -8.36 -6.42 -2.23
C LEU A 93 -9.64 -5.58 -2.25
N PHE A 94 -10.20 -5.43 -3.44
CA PHE A 94 -11.45 -4.71 -3.69
C PHE A 94 -12.53 -5.68 -4.16
N GLN A 95 -13.76 -5.20 -4.27
CA GLN A 95 -14.87 -6.04 -4.73
C GLN A 95 -14.63 -6.60 -6.14
N ASN A 96 -14.15 -5.79 -7.07
CA ASN A 96 -13.99 -6.12 -8.48
C ASN A 96 -12.53 -6.15 -8.96
N SER A 97 -11.57 -5.91 -8.06
CA SER A 97 -10.15 -5.91 -8.43
C SER A 97 -9.25 -6.37 -7.27
N ILE A 98 -8.08 -6.84 -7.64
CA ILE A 98 -6.92 -6.99 -6.78
C ILE A 98 -5.84 -6.03 -7.29
N GLU A 99 -5.23 -5.28 -6.39
CA GLU A 99 -4.15 -4.36 -6.72
C GLU A 99 -2.86 -4.83 -6.06
N ILE A 100 -1.78 -4.79 -6.83
CA ILE A 100 -0.42 -5.01 -6.35
C ILE A 100 0.34 -3.70 -6.55
N PHE A 101 0.67 -3.03 -5.46
CA PHE A 101 1.56 -1.89 -5.48
C PHE A 101 2.97 -2.36 -5.12
N ASP A 102 3.78 -2.52 -6.15
CA ASP A 102 5.21 -2.80 -6.02
C ASP A 102 5.99 -1.53 -6.40
N PRO A 103 6.70 -0.90 -5.45
CA PRO A 103 7.49 0.31 -5.76
C PRO A 103 8.55 0.09 -6.84
N LEU A 104 9.10 -1.10 -6.98
CA LEU A 104 10.06 -1.44 -8.04
C LEU A 104 9.38 -1.74 -9.39
N GLY A 105 8.06 -1.86 -9.41
CA GLY A 105 7.28 -2.09 -10.62
C GLY A 105 7.53 -3.45 -11.28
N PHE A 106 7.97 -4.44 -10.52
CA PHE A 106 8.07 -5.79 -11.05
C PHE A 106 6.68 -6.34 -11.35
N LYS A 107 6.52 -6.90 -12.52
CA LYS A 107 5.34 -7.69 -12.80
C LYS A 107 5.43 -8.95 -11.94
N ILE A 108 4.40 -9.20 -11.14
CA ILE A 108 4.39 -10.27 -10.16
C ILE A 108 4.76 -11.65 -10.73
N PHE A 109 4.48 -11.88 -12.02
CA PHE A 109 4.79 -13.12 -12.71
C PHE A 109 6.23 -13.20 -13.26
N ASP A 110 6.93 -12.06 -13.35
CA ASP A 110 8.29 -11.96 -13.88
C ASP A 110 9.34 -11.93 -12.75
N TRP A 111 8.91 -12.10 -11.50
CA TRP A 111 9.80 -12.07 -10.35
C TRP A 111 10.46 -13.44 -10.15
N PRO A 112 11.79 -13.55 -10.26
CA PRO A 112 12.48 -14.83 -10.23
C PRO A 112 12.33 -15.61 -8.92
N ASP A 113 12.05 -14.91 -7.81
CA ASP A 113 11.97 -15.49 -6.46
C ASP A 113 10.59 -15.29 -5.82
N ILE A 114 9.53 -15.05 -6.61
CA ILE A 114 8.20 -14.88 -6.03
C ILE A 114 7.72 -16.17 -5.39
N PRO A 115 7.27 -16.14 -4.14
CA PRO A 115 6.79 -17.35 -3.48
C PRO A 115 5.52 -17.90 -4.12
N CYS A 116 5.45 -19.20 -4.28
CA CYS A 116 4.25 -19.89 -4.79
C CYS A 116 2.99 -19.54 -3.97
N SER A 117 3.14 -19.32 -2.65
CA SER A 117 2.04 -18.89 -1.76
C SER A 117 1.44 -17.55 -2.16
N LEU A 118 2.27 -16.56 -2.50
CA LEU A 118 1.78 -15.24 -2.95
C LEU A 118 1.19 -15.33 -4.35
N LEU A 119 1.82 -16.08 -5.26
CA LEU A 119 1.27 -16.32 -6.60
C LEU A 119 -0.08 -17.02 -6.54
N GLY A 120 -0.19 -18.09 -5.74
CA GLY A 120 -1.43 -18.83 -5.54
C GLY A 120 -2.53 -17.95 -4.96
N PHE A 121 -2.20 -17.11 -3.98
CA PHE A 121 -3.12 -16.14 -3.41
C PHE A 121 -3.63 -15.15 -4.47
N VAL A 122 -2.72 -14.50 -5.22
CA VAL A 122 -3.08 -13.55 -6.27
C VAL A 122 -3.92 -14.22 -7.36
N HIS A 123 -3.51 -15.40 -7.81
CA HIS A 123 -4.26 -16.17 -8.82
C HIS A 123 -5.68 -16.49 -8.34
N ASN A 124 -5.84 -16.99 -7.12
CA ASN A 124 -7.16 -17.34 -6.58
C ASN A 124 -8.08 -16.11 -6.45
N PHE A 125 -7.54 -14.95 -6.05
CA PHE A 125 -8.32 -13.73 -5.94
C PHE A 125 -8.56 -13.02 -7.28
N SER A 126 -7.73 -13.24 -8.30
CA SER A 126 -7.87 -12.60 -9.61
C SER A 126 -8.79 -13.36 -10.57
N ARG A 127 -9.19 -14.62 -10.29
CA ARG A 127 -10.02 -15.44 -11.21
C ARG A 127 -11.23 -14.72 -11.78
N ASN A 128 -11.94 -13.92 -10.95
CA ASN A 128 -13.13 -13.19 -11.34
C ASN A 128 -13.00 -11.68 -11.07
N ARG A 129 -11.76 -11.18 -11.00
CA ARG A 129 -11.46 -9.78 -10.69
C ARG A 129 -10.32 -9.27 -11.56
N LYS A 130 -10.35 -7.97 -11.80
CA LYS A 130 -9.27 -7.31 -12.52
C LYS A 130 -8.01 -7.29 -11.66
N LEU A 131 -6.90 -7.82 -12.17
CA LEU A 131 -5.58 -7.63 -11.57
C LEU A 131 -5.00 -6.30 -12.09
N ILE A 132 -4.60 -5.44 -11.16
CA ILE A 132 -3.98 -4.14 -11.42
C ILE A 132 -2.63 -4.12 -10.73
N ILE A 133 -1.57 -3.89 -11.48
CA ILE A 133 -0.20 -3.84 -10.98
C ILE A 133 0.33 -2.42 -11.18
N SER A 134 1.05 -1.89 -10.19
CA SER A 134 1.65 -0.57 -10.27
C SER A 134 2.78 -0.50 -11.31
N ASP A 135 2.97 0.68 -11.86
CA ASP A 135 4.21 1.02 -12.54
C ASP A 135 5.33 1.26 -11.52
N ARG A 136 6.55 1.27 -12.00
CA ARG A 136 7.73 1.51 -11.19
C ARG A 136 7.81 2.97 -10.73
N VAL A 137 7.99 3.16 -9.41
CA VAL A 137 8.13 4.48 -8.79
C VAL A 137 9.44 4.64 -7.98
N GLN A 138 10.11 3.52 -7.66
CA GLN A 138 11.34 3.47 -6.87
C GLN A 138 12.57 3.19 -7.73
N SER A 139 13.72 3.79 -7.42
CA SER A 139 14.99 3.43 -8.05
C SER A 139 15.53 2.09 -7.51
N ASN A 140 16.36 1.40 -8.31
CA ASN A 140 16.95 0.10 -7.91
C ASN A 140 17.89 0.21 -6.71
N THR A 141 18.44 1.37 -6.45
CA THR A 141 19.38 1.62 -5.36
C THR A 141 18.70 2.09 -4.08
N SER A 142 17.40 2.38 -4.13
CA SER A 142 16.64 2.87 -2.98
C SER A 142 16.26 1.73 -2.03
N THR A 143 16.28 2.01 -0.73
CA THR A 143 15.85 1.10 0.33
C THR A 143 14.50 1.50 0.93
N LEU A 144 13.75 2.38 0.25
CA LEU A 144 12.55 3.03 0.77
C LEU A 144 11.24 2.35 0.37
N CYS A 145 11.26 1.10 -0.12
CA CYS A 145 10.06 0.38 -0.56
C CYS A 145 8.91 0.43 0.46
N GLY A 146 9.20 0.27 1.74
CA GLY A 146 8.18 0.33 2.79
C GLY A 146 7.54 1.72 2.94
N PHE A 147 8.27 2.81 2.70
CA PHE A 147 7.70 4.16 2.73
C PHE A 147 6.84 4.46 1.51
N TYR A 148 7.22 3.97 0.34
CA TYR A 148 6.36 3.99 -0.85
C TYR A 148 5.06 3.23 -0.60
N CYS A 149 5.13 2.06 0.03
CA CYS A 149 3.97 1.29 0.44
C CYS A 149 3.10 2.05 1.45
N LEU A 150 3.68 2.76 2.42
CA LEU A 150 2.94 3.62 3.34
C LEU A 150 2.20 4.74 2.59
N THR A 151 2.82 5.35 1.57
CA THR A 151 2.16 6.35 0.72
C THR A 151 0.91 5.74 0.07
N TYR A 152 1.02 4.55 -0.50
CA TYR A 152 -0.13 3.84 -1.06
C TYR A 152 -1.23 3.62 0.00
N ILE A 153 -0.90 3.08 1.17
CA ILE A 153 -1.86 2.77 2.23
C ILE A 153 -2.58 4.02 2.73
N PHE A 154 -1.87 5.13 2.98
CA PHE A 154 -2.47 6.37 3.47
C PHE A 154 -3.43 7.01 2.48
N HIS A 155 -3.17 6.88 1.19
CA HIS A 155 -3.95 7.54 0.16
C HIS A 155 -5.01 6.64 -0.49
N ARG A 156 -4.90 5.31 -0.38
CA ARG A 156 -5.72 4.38 -1.17
C ARG A 156 -7.21 4.40 -0.81
N ASN A 157 -7.58 4.83 0.39
CA ASN A 157 -9.00 5.01 0.76
C ASN A 157 -9.67 6.18 0.00
N SER A 158 -8.91 7.15 -0.50
CA SER A 158 -9.42 8.37 -1.15
C SER A 158 -8.99 8.54 -2.61
N HIS A 159 -7.98 7.79 -3.07
CA HIS A 159 -7.41 7.89 -4.40
C HIS A 159 -7.30 6.52 -5.08
N THR A 160 -7.42 6.48 -6.39
CA THR A 160 -7.11 5.28 -7.18
C THR A 160 -5.61 5.02 -7.21
N LEU A 161 -5.20 3.78 -7.53
CA LEU A 161 -3.79 3.45 -7.70
C LEU A 161 -3.09 4.40 -8.70
N LYS A 162 -3.74 4.70 -9.82
CA LYS A 162 -3.19 5.61 -10.83
C LYS A 162 -3.00 7.04 -10.31
N GLN A 163 -3.94 7.55 -9.52
CA GLN A 163 -3.80 8.87 -8.89
C GLN A 163 -2.63 8.89 -7.90
N ILE A 164 -2.45 7.82 -7.12
CA ILE A 164 -1.31 7.69 -6.20
C ILE A 164 0.01 7.64 -6.97
N GLN A 165 0.06 6.90 -8.08
CA GLN A 165 1.25 6.85 -8.93
C GLN A 165 1.60 8.21 -9.54
N ASN A 166 0.60 9.02 -9.85
CA ASN A 166 0.81 10.38 -10.36
C ASN A 166 1.38 11.37 -9.31
N PHE A 167 1.44 11.00 -8.03
CA PHE A 167 2.18 11.78 -7.01
C PHE A 167 3.69 11.66 -7.20
N PHE A 168 4.12 10.63 -7.88
CA PHE A 168 5.53 10.35 -8.18
C PHE A 168 5.89 10.86 -9.57
N LYS A 169 7.16 11.25 -9.73
CA LYS A 169 7.75 11.67 -11.02
C LYS A 169 8.61 10.53 -11.59
N THR A 170 9.90 10.81 -11.77
CA THR A 170 10.85 9.78 -12.16
C THR A 170 11.36 9.02 -10.93
N PRO A 171 11.74 7.74 -11.05
CA PRO A 171 12.29 6.97 -9.92
C PRO A 171 13.48 7.64 -9.21
N SER A 172 14.28 8.43 -9.92
CA SER A 172 15.43 9.14 -9.34
C SER A 172 15.04 10.35 -8.49
N GLU A 173 13.89 10.97 -8.75
CA GLU A 173 13.40 12.14 -8.02
C GLU A 173 12.50 11.75 -6.84
N ASN A 174 11.91 10.55 -6.90
CA ASN A 174 10.84 10.15 -5.99
C ASN A 174 11.27 10.06 -4.54
N ASP A 175 12.52 9.69 -4.24
CA ASP A 175 13.01 9.66 -2.86
C ASP A 175 12.96 11.05 -2.21
N SER A 176 13.23 12.11 -2.99
CA SER A 176 13.09 13.49 -2.54
C SER A 176 11.62 13.88 -2.37
N ILE A 177 10.76 13.50 -3.31
CA ILE A 177 9.30 13.72 -3.24
C ILE A 177 8.72 13.01 -2.02
N LEU A 178 9.11 11.75 -1.79
CA LEU A 178 8.62 10.98 -0.65
C LEU A 178 8.92 11.69 0.68
N LYS A 179 10.10 12.31 0.82
CA LYS A 179 10.45 13.10 1.99
C LYS A 179 9.56 14.33 2.19
N THR A 180 8.94 14.86 1.13
CA THR A 180 8.06 16.01 1.23
C THR A 180 6.60 15.63 1.44
N LEU A 181 6.19 14.41 1.09
CA LEU A 181 4.82 13.92 1.27
C LEU A 181 4.51 13.56 2.72
N PHE A 182 5.53 13.18 3.48
CA PHE A 182 5.48 12.79 4.89
C PHE A 182 6.27 13.74 5.75
#